data_ee4d17648dfbe27f421ca7753398e2f2
#
_entry.id   ee4d17648dfbe27f421ca7753398e2f2
#
_cell.length_a   1.000
_cell.length_b   1.000
_cell.length_c   1.000
_cell.angle_alpha   90.00
_cell.angle_beta   90.00
_cell.angle_gamma   90.00
#
_symmetry.space_group_name_H-M   'P 1'
#
loop_
_entity.id
_entity.type
_entity.pdbx_description
1 polymer ?
#
loop_
_entity_poly.entity_id
_entity_poly.type
_entity_poly.pdbx_seq_one_letter_code
_entity_poly.pdbx_strand_id
1 'polypeptide(L)'
;MTYTSLAAAVADLGSEPERAFQTLIRQLELPEPETQFVFDTGGRGWALDFAWPYMTPPIAIEIHGGVHSGGRHVRGKGFTEDRAKMNEAALQGWIVLEFTTEMLGDGRAAAWMLRVFG
;
A
#
# COMPACT_ATOMS: atom_id res chain seq x y z
N MET A 1 24.73 -3.29 -10.41
CA MET A 1 23.65 -4.22 -10.04
C MET A 1 23.27 -5.09 -11.21
N THR A 2 23.19 -6.36 -11.01
CA THR A 2 22.79 -7.25 -12.09
C THR A 2 21.30 -7.22 -12.28
N TYR A 3 20.88 -7.46 -13.51
CA TYR A 3 19.46 -7.54 -13.81
C TYR A 3 18.76 -8.66 -13.05
N THR A 4 19.47 -9.78 -12.85
CA THR A 4 18.94 -10.93 -12.12
C THR A 4 18.61 -10.56 -10.68
N SER A 5 19.49 -9.80 -10.02
CA SER A 5 19.23 -9.37 -8.65
C SER A 5 18.01 -8.48 -8.56
N LEU A 6 17.84 -7.60 -9.53
CA LEU A 6 16.65 -6.74 -9.56
C LEU A 6 15.38 -7.56 -9.76
N ALA A 7 15.42 -8.52 -10.67
CA ALA A 7 14.26 -9.36 -10.93
C ALA A 7 13.88 -10.18 -9.70
N ALA A 8 14.87 -10.72 -9.00
CA ALA A 8 14.62 -11.47 -7.77
C ALA A 8 14.02 -10.57 -6.69
N ALA A 9 14.57 -9.38 -6.53
CA ALA A 9 14.06 -8.42 -5.56
C ALA A 9 12.61 -8.03 -5.87
N VAL A 10 12.32 -7.80 -7.15
CA VAL A 10 10.96 -7.46 -7.58
C VAL A 10 9.99 -8.61 -7.29
N ALA A 11 10.43 -9.85 -7.50
CA ALA A 11 9.58 -11.01 -7.23
C ALA A 11 9.21 -11.11 -5.76
N ASP A 12 10.09 -10.61 -4.86
CA ASP A 12 9.85 -10.66 -3.42
C ASP A 12 9.01 -9.48 -2.90
N LEU A 13 8.68 -8.52 -3.76
CA LEU A 13 7.95 -7.33 -3.35
C LEU A 13 6.44 -7.50 -3.35
N GLY A 14 5.95 -8.71 -3.58
CA GLY A 14 4.52 -8.99 -3.54
C GLY A 14 3.90 -9.08 -4.92
N SER A 15 2.62 -8.74 -5.01
CA SER A 15 1.83 -8.87 -6.23
C SER A 15 2.29 -7.92 -7.32
N GLU A 16 1.82 -8.17 -8.55
CA GLU A 16 2.11 -7.30 -9.68
C GLU A 16 1.65 -5.86 -9.46
N PRO A 17 0.44 -5.60 -8.91
CA PRO A 17 0.07 -4.22 -8.59
C PRO A 17 0.99 -3.56 -7.57
N GLU A 18 1.46 -4.32 -6.60
CA GLU A 18 2.40 -3.77 -5.63
C GLU A 18 3.73 -3.41 -6.29
N ARG A 19 4.18 -4.23 -7.24
CA ARG A 19 5.41 -3.92 -8.00
C ARG A 19 5.21 -2.69 -8.88
N ALA A 20 4.02 -2.54 -9.47
CA ALA A 20 3.69 -1.37 -10.27
C ALA A 20 3.73 -0.10 -9.41
N PHE A 21 3.24 -0.19 -8.17
CA PHE A 21 3.30 0.94 -7.26
C PHE A 21 4.73 1.27 -6.88
N GLN A 22 5.57 0.27 -6.64
CA GLN A 22 6.99 0.50 -6.36
C GLN A 22 7.65 1.26 -7.51
N THR A 23 7.35 0.88 -8.74
CA THR A 23 7.86 1.58 -9.91
C THR A 23 7.40 3.03 -9.93
N LEU A 24 6.13 3.26 -9.60
CA LEU A 24 5.57 4.60 -9.57
C LEU A 24 6.30 5.49 -8.55
N ILE A 25 6.58 4.96 -7.36
CA ILE A 25 7.32 5.69 -6.33
C ILE A 25 8.67 6.16 -6.86
N ARG A 26 9.37 5.29 -7.57
CA ARG A 26 10.68 5.64 -8.15
C ARG A 26 10.55 6.67 -9.25
N GLN A 27 9.55 6.54 -10.12
CA GLN A 27 9.30 7.50 -11.18
C GLN A 27 8.99 8.90 -10.65
N LEU A 28 8.29 8.96 -9.53
CA LEU A 28 7.94 10.23 -8.91
C LEU A 28 9.05 10.74 -7.98
N GLU A 29 10.12 9.99 -7.82
CA GLU A 29 11.25 10.33 -6.97
C GLU A 29 10.83 10.61 -5.53
N LEU A 30 9.91 9.80 -5.03
CA LEU A 30 9.44 9.91 -3.65
C LEU A 30 10.35 9.09 -2.72
N PRO A 31 10.31 9.40 -1.42
CA PRO A 31 11.11 8.64 -0.46
C PRO A 31 10.76 7.15 -0.48
N GLU A 32 11.73 6.33 -0.13
CA GLU A 32 11.54 4.88 -0.07
C GLU A 32 10.60 4.52 1.07
N PRO A 33 9.54 3.78 0.80
CA PRO A 33 8.62 3.35 1.88
C PRO A 33 9.13 2.09 2.56
N GLU A 34 8.58 1.83 3.75
CA GLU A 34 8.68 0.52 4.35
C GLU A 34 7.53 -0.31 3.83
N THR A 35 7.78 -1.59 3.56
CA THR A 35 6.76 -2.48 3.03
C THR A 35 6.26 -3.42 4.13
N GLN A 36 4.98 -3.79 4.06
CA GLN A 36 4.35 -4.66 5.04
C GLN A 36 4.66 -4.19 6.46
N PHE A 37 4.40 -2.91 6.70
CA PHE A 37 4.72 -2.27 7.96
C PHE A 37 3.67 -2.60 9.02
N VAL A 38 4.08 -3.30 10.06
CA VAL A 38 3.17 -3.64 11.16
C VAL A 38 3.01 -2.41 12.05
N PHE A 39 1.81 -1.84 12.04
CA PHE A 39 1.51 -0.65 12.82
C PHE A 39 0.67 -0.97 14.06
N ASP A 40 0.18 -2.18 14.15
CA ASP A 40 -0.74 -2.60 15.20
C ASP A 40 0.01 -2.95 16.48
N THR A 41 -0.35 -2.29 17.57
CA THR A 41 0.28 -2.54 18.87
C THR A 41 -0.49 -3.56 19.71
N GLY A 42 -1.63 -4.04 19.20
CA GLY A 42 -2.47 -4.99 19.91
C GLY A 42 -2.15 -6.46 19.65
N GLY A 43 -1.07 -6.75 18.94
CA GLY A 43 -0.65 -8.13 18.71
C GLY A 43 -1.39 -8.86 17.60
N ARG A 44 -2.21 -8.16 16.81
CA ARG A 44 -2.95 -8.78 15.71
C ARG A 44 -2.11 -8.91 14.45
N GLY A 45 -0.97 -8.22 14.39
CA GLY A 45 -0.09 -8.27 13.23
C GLY A 45 -0.60 -7.50 12.02
N TRP A 46 -1.52 -6.58 12.21
CA TRP A 46 -2.02 -5.76 11.10
C TRP A 46 -0.90 -4.94 10.50
N ALA A 47 -0.77 -5.01 9.18
CA ALA A 47 0.29 -4.33 8.46
C ALA A 47 -0.29 -3.49 7.32
N LEU A 48 0.42 -2.43 7.00
CA LEU A 48 0.11 -1.57 5.86
C LEU A 48 1.06 -1.94 4.72
N ASP A 49 0.55 -2.01 3.51
CA ASP A 49 1.34 -2.48 2.36
C ASP A 49 2.59 -1.63 2.17
N PHE A 50 2.44 -0.31 2.19
CA PHE A 50 3.54 0.65 2.05
C PHE A 50 3.34 1.75 3.06
N ALA A 51 4.40 2.13 3.76
CA ALA A 51 4.28 3.11 4.83
C ALA A 51 5.47 4.04 4.89
N TRP A 52 5.18 5.27 5.26
CA TRP A 52 6.17 6.29 5.59
C TRP A 52 5.87 6.73 7.03
N PRO A 53 6.25 5.90 8.02
CA PRO A 53 5.85 6.15 9.41
C PRO A 53 6.52 7.37 10.03
N TYR A 54 7.61 7.84 9.43
CA TYR A 54 8.35 8.99 9.93
C TYR A 54 7.79 10.33 9.45
N MET A 55 6.80 10.29 8.57
CA MET A 55 6.12 11.52 8.13
C MET A 55 5.17 12.02 9.21
N THR A 56 4.84 13.29 9.17
CA THR A 56 3.90 13.91 10.11
C THR A 56 2.82 14.64 9.34
N PRO A 57 1.60 14.10 9.27
CA PRO A 57 1.18 12.79 9.80
C PRO A 57 1.78 11.63 9.00
N PRO A 58 1.81 10.43 9.57
CA PRO A 58 2.32 9.28 8.85
C PRO A 58 1.42 8.89 7.68
N ILE A 59 2.04 8.40 6.62
CA ILE A 59 1.35 8.11 5.36
C ILE A 59 1.46 6.63 5.06
N ALA A 60 0.38 6.04 4.58
CA ALA A 60 0.38 4.65 4.15
C ALA A 60 -0.46 4.49 2.89
N ILE A 61 -0.09 3.48 2.11
CA ILE A 61 -0.81 3.13 0.89
C ILE A 61 -1.17 1.65 0.96
N GLU A 62 -2.42 1.35 0.66
CA GLU A 62 -2.91 -0.02 0.52
C GLU A 62 -3.21 -0.28 -0.95
N ILE A 63 -2.76 -1.40 -1.46
CA ILE A 63 -2.95 -1.76 -2.86
C ILE A 63 -3.97 -2.87 -2.96
N HIS A 64 -5.01 -2.64 -3.74
CA HIS A 64 -6.09 -3.59 -3.95
C HIS A 64 -6.05 -4.09 -5.39
N GLY A 65 -5.36 -5.20 -5.60
CA GLY A 65 -5.35 -5.87 -6.89
C GLY A 65 -6.43 -6.93 -6.96
N GLY A 66 -6.81 -7.31 -8.16
CA GLY A 66 -7.75 -8.40 -8.35
C GLY A 66 -9.16 -8.10 -7.84
N VAL A 67 -9.56 -6.83 -7.81
CA VAL A 67 -10.86 -6.43 -7.27
C VAL A 67 -12.00 -7.14 -7.99
N HIS A 68 -11.86 -7.34 -9.29
CA HIS A 68 -12.88 -8.01 -10.09
C HIS A 68 -13.09 -9.47 -9.72
N SER A 69 -12.10 -10.11 -9.13
CA SER A 69 -12.19 -11.49 -8.68
C SER A 69 -12.38 -11.60 -7.17
N GLY A 70 -12.43 -10.47 -6.48
CA GLY A 70 -12.44 -10.43 -5.04
C GLY A 70 -13.80 -10.30 -4.40
N GLY A 71 -14.87 -10.59 -5.14
CA GLY A 71 -16.22 -10.39 -4.61
C GLY A 71 -16.48 -11.09 -3.29
N ARG A 72 -15.93 -12.26 -3.09
CA ARG A 72 -16.13 -13.00 -1.84
C ARG A 72 -15.34 -12.42 -0.67
N HIS A 73 -14.36 -11.54 -0.92
CA HIS A 73 -13.57 -10.91 0.12
C HIS A 73 -14.16 -9.57 0.57
N VAL A 74 -15.15 -9.06 -0.12
CA VAL A 74 -15.78 -7.80 0.28
C VAL A 74 -16.88 -8.01 1.31
N ARG A 75 -17.13 -9.26 1.71
CA ARG A 75 -18.15 -9.61 2.70
C ARG A 75 -17.56 -10.57 3.73
N GLY A 76 -18.22 -10.67 4.87
CA GLY A 76 -17.88 -11.60 5.90
C GLY A 76 -16.69 -11.17 6.73
N LYS A 77 -15.99 -12.17 7.28
CA LYS A 77 -14.96 -11.93 8.27
C LYS A 77 -13.78 -11.13 7.72
N GLY A 78 -13.35 -11.45 6.50
CA GLY A 78 -12.23 -10.74 5.90
C GLY A 78 -12.51 -9.26 5.71
N PHE A 79 -13.73 -8.94 5.27
CA PHE A 79 -14.13 -7.56 5.10
C PHE A 79 -14.16 -6.83 6.45
N THR A 80 -14.73 -7.47 7.47
CA THR A 80 -14.84 -6.89 8.80
C THR A 80 -13.47 -6.63 9.40
N GLU A 81 -12.55 -7.60 9.29
CA GLU A 81 -11.20 -7.43 9.81
C GLU A 81 -10.47 -6.30 9.10
N ASP A 82 -10.65 -6.18 7.80
CA ASP A 82 -10.02 -5.10 7.05
C ASP A 82 -10.55 -3.74 7.49
N ARG A 83 -11.86 -3.64 7.73
CA ARG A 83 -12.43 -2.38 8.24
C ARG A 83 -11.90 -2.06 9.62
N ALA A 84 -11.75 -3.07 10.48
CA ALA A 84 -11.19 -2.87 11.82
C ALA A 84 -9.76 -2.35 11.73
N LYS A 85 -8.95 -2.93 10.86
CA LYS A 85 -7.58 -2.48 10.63
C LYS A 85 -7.55 -1.01 10.21
N MET A 86 -8.42 -0.63 9.28
CA MET A 86 -8.43 0.75 8.80
C MET A 86 -8.90 1.73 9.87
N ASN A 87 -9.84 1.30 10.72
CA ASN A 87 -10.27 2.14 11.85
C ASN A 87 -9.11 2.39 12.82
N GLU A 88 -8.33 1.37 13.10
CA GLU A 88 -7.18 1.51 13.99
C GLU A 88 -6.15 2.46 13.37
N ALA A 89 -5.88 2.33 12.08
CA ALA A 89 -4.94 3.23 11.40
C ALA A 89 -5.42 4.68 11.49
N ALA A 90 -6.70 4.91 11.26
CA ALA A 90 -7.26 6.26 11.34
C ALA A 90 -7.10 6.86 12.75
N LEU A 91 -7.36 6.05 13.76
CA LEU A 91 -7.24 6.52 15.15
C LEU A 91 -5.79 6.82 15.53
N GLN A 92 -4.84 6.14 14.91
CA GLN A 92 -3.43 6.42 15.12
C GLN A 92 -2.93 7.63 14.32
N GLY A 93 -3.80 8.24 13.54
CA GLY A 93 -3.45 9.44 12.80
C GLY A 93 -2.85 9.20 11.43
N TRP A 94 -2.93 8.00 10.91
CA TRP A 94 -2.41 7.70 9.59
C TRP A 94 -3.28 8.32 8.49
N ILE A 95 -2.63 8.88 7.49
CA ILE A 95 -3.29 9.17 6.22
C ILE A 95 -3.12 7.91 5.37
N VAL A 96 -4.23 7.22 5.10
CA VAL A 96 -4.18 6.00 4.30
C VAL A 96 -4.89 6.25 2.99
N LEU A 97 -4.19 6.02 1.88
CA LEU A 97 -4.79 6.05 0.56
C LEU A 97 -4.86 4.62 0.04
N GLU A 98 -5.90 4.34 -0.72
CA GLU A 98 -6.12 2.99 -1.24
C GLU A 98 -6.21 3.06 -2.75
N PHE A 99 -5.39 2.25 -3.44
CA PHE A 99 -5.34 2.26 -4.89
C PHE A 99 -5.68 0.89 -5.45
N THR A 100 -6.48 0.89 -6.50
CA THR A 100 -6.74 -0.31 -7.28
C THR A 100 -5.74 -0.38 -8.43
N THR A 101 -5.67 -1.54 -9.07
CA THR A 101 -4.84 -1.71 -10.27
C THR A 101 -5.18 -0.67 -11.34
N GLU A 102 -6.46 -0.37 -11.49
CA GLU A 102 -6.91 0.60 -12.48
C GLU A 102 -6.35 2.00 -12.18
N MET A 103 -6.38 2.41 -10.92
CA MET A 103 -5.85 3.72 -10.52
C MET A 103 -4.36 3.84 -10.74
N LEU A 104 -3.64 2.73 -10.60
CA LEU A 104 -2.21 2.73 -10.88
C LEU A 104 -1.93 2.95 -12.36
N GLY A 105 -2.83 2.45 -13.22
CA GLY A 105 -2.64 2.55 -14.66
C GLY A 105 -3.18 3.81 -15.30
N ASP A 106 -4.13 4.50 -14.67
CA ASP A 106 -4.81 5.63 -15.31
C ASP A 106 -4.34 6.99 -14.81
N GLY A 107 -3.34 7.03 -13.96
CA GLY A 107 -2.74 8.29 -13.49
C GLY A 107 -3.32 8.82 -12.20
N ARG A 108 -4.43 8.27 -11.70
CA ARG A 108 -5.03 8.78 -10.46
C ARG A 108 -4.12 8.57 -9.26
N ALA A 109 -3.50 7.40 -9.17
CA ALA A 109 -2.60 7.12 -8.05
C ALA A 109 -1.44 8.11 -8.04
N ALA A 110 -0.83 8.36 -9.20
CA ALA A 110 0.27 9.33 -9.30
C ALA A 110 -0.17 10.71 -8.81
N ALA A 111 -1.35 11.15 -9.22
CA ALA A 111 -1.85 12.47 -8.82
C ALA A 111 -2.06 12.55 -7.31
N TRP A 112 -2.64 11.52 -6.69
CA TRP A 112 -2.84 11.51 -5.26
C TRP A 112 -1.51 11.43 -4.49
N MET A 113 -0.54 10.66 -5.00
CA MET A 113 0.76 10.58 -4.36
C MET A 113 1.44 11.94 -4.35
N LEU A 114 1.38 12.67 -5.45
CA LEU A 114 1.96 14.02 -5.50
C LEU A 114 1.27 14.96 -4.53
N ARG A 115 -0.03 14.80 -4.34
CA ARG A 115 -0.77 15.65 -3.39
C ARG A 115 -0.42 15.32 -1.95
N VAL A 116 -0.31 14.04 -1.61
CA VAL A 116 -0.08 13.66 -0.21
C VAL A 116 1.35 13.98 0.23
N PHE A 117 2.30 13.94 -0.70
CA PHE A 117 3.69 14.31 -0.41
C PHE A 117 4.01 15.77 -0.68
N GLY A 118 3.20 16.40 -1.47
CA GLY A 118 3.39 17.82 -1.79
C GLY A 118 2.76 18.72 -0.77
#